data_919c51371903ce648580c66bd0ef9720
#
_entry.id   919c51371903ce648580c66bd0ef9720
#
_cell.length_a   1.000
_cell.length_b   1.000
_cell.length_c   1.000
_cell.angle_alpha   90.00
_cell.angle_beta   90.00
_cell.angle_gamma   90.00
#
_symmetry.space_group_name_H-M   'P 1'
#
loop_
_entity.id
_entity.type
_entity.pdbx_description
1 polymer ?
#
loop_
_entity_poly.entity_id
_entity_poly.type
_entity_poly.pdbx_seq_one_letter_code
_entity_poly.pdbx_strand_id
1 'polypeptide(L)'
;GNDVIVPRSTTELKLNDSVMVVTTEQEAPALEILFGKKAEEDWNNKEIDWNAIDSKVESRVIVITRPKLNGKQLRSAYGVNVSRVIRGDMSILATNNLRLQYGDRLTIVGEAKALDNVEPFLGNAARSLDEPNLGAIYLGLVLGLVLGAVPLSIPGISIPVSMGIAGGPIVVGILVGAFGPRFHLVTYTTQSANLMLRKLGLSMYLACLGLESGGQFFDTIMRPEGLLWVGLGFVLTVVPVLVVGLIALHSKKYDYGTICGILCGSMANPMALTYANDTIKGDAASISYATVYPLCMFMRVIVAQIVLLLFL
;
A
#
# COMPACT_ATOMS: atom_id res chain seq x y z
N GLY A 1 -4.18 -37.18 -16.79
CA GLY A 1 -4.80 -37.88 -15.66
C GLY A 1 -5.42 -36.87 -14.72
N ASN A 2 -6.32 -37.31 -13.84
CA ASN A 2 -7.03 -36.41 -12.89
C ASN A 2 -6.21 -36.07 -11.63
N ASP A 3 -4.92 -36.35 -11.60
CA ASP A 3 -4.08 -36.08 -10.44
C ASP A 3 -3.50 -34.68 -10.50
N VAL A 4 -3.78 -33.87 -9.48
CA VAL A 4 -3.16 -32.56 -9.30
C VAL A 4 -1.91 -32.68 -8.44
N ILE A 5 -0.77 -32.22 -8.95
CA ILE A 5 0.51 -32.28 -8.28
C ILE A 5 1.18 -30.90 -8.20
N VAL A 6 1.92 -30.64 -7.12
CA VAL A 6 2.80 -29.46 -7.05
C VAL A 6 4.04 -29.73 -7.89
N PRO A 7 4.36 -28.87 -8.91
CA PRO A 7 5.51 -29.12 -9.77
C PRO A 7 6.81 -28.99 -8.96
N ARG A 8 7.74 -29.94 -9.23
CA ARG A 8 9.11 -29.94 -8.71
C ARG A 8 10.07 -29.73 -9.87
N SER A 9 11.32 -29.42 -9.57
CA SER A 9 12.36 -29.27 -10.62
C SER A 9 12.55 -30.50 -11.51
N THR A 10 12.07 -31.66 -11.07
CA THR A 10 12.11 -32.94 -11.78
C THR A 10 10.78 -33.32 -12.45
N THR A 11 9.78 -32.46 -12.36
CA THR A 11 8.46 -32.73 -12.96
C THR A 11 8.53 -32.54 -14.46
N GLU A 12 8.22 -33.58 -15.21
CA GLU A 12 8.11 -33.56 -16.66
C GLU A 12 6.67 -33.30 -17.08
N LEU A 13 6.46 -32.27 -17.88
CA LEU A 13 5.16 -31.95 -18.47
C LEU A 13 4.91 -32.82 -19.70
N LYS A 14 3.70 -33.35 -19.81
CA LYS A 14 3.25 -34.13 -20.95
C LYS A 14 2.29 -33.32 -21.82
N LEU A 15 2.16 -33.73 -23.07
CA LEU A 15 1.19 -33.10 -23.95
C LEU A 15 -0.23 -33.25 -23.41
N ASN A 16 -1.00 -32.17 -23.41
CA ASN A 16 -2.35 -32.06 -22.81
C ASN A 16 -2.40 -32.01 -21.29
N ASP A 17 -1.27 -31.78 -20.60
CA ASP A 17 -1.31 -31.40 -19.19
C ASP A 17 -1.83 -29.95 -19.04
N SER A 18 -2.70 -29.73 -18.07
CA SER A 18 -3.15 -28.40 -17.68
C SER A 18 -2.26 -27.88 -16.57
N VAL A 19 -1.70 -26.68 -16.76
CA VAL A 19 -0.79 -26.05 -15.79
C VAL A 19 -1.44 -24.77 -15.25
N MET A 20 -1.56 -24.67 -13.93
CA MET A 20 -1.97 -23.42 -13.31
C MET A 20 -0.73 -22.55 -13.04
N VAL A 21 -0.71 -21.36 -13.61
CA VAL A 21 0.38 -20.40 -13.46
C VAL A 21 -0.17 -19.11 -12.86
N VAL A 22 0.48 -18.62 -11.80
CA VAL A 22 0.18 -17.31 -11.20
C VAL A 22 1.20 -16.30 -11.74
N THR A 23 0.70 -15.32 -12.48
CA THR A 23 1.54 -14.33 -13.18
C THR A 23 0.87 -12.97 -13.25
N THR A 24 1.56 -11.97 -13.77
CA THR A 24 1.02 -10.65 -14.08
C THR A 24 0.34 -10.65 -15.46
N GLU A 25 -0.61 -9.74 -15.68
CA GLU A 25 -1.26 -9.57 -16.99
C GLU A 25 -0.26 -9.27 -18.13
N GLN A 26 0.85 -8.61 -17.80
CA GLN A 26 1.89 -8.27 -18.78
C GLN A 26 2.69 -9.48 -19.24
N GLU A 27 2.84 -10.49 -18.39
CA GLU A 27 3.60 -11.71 -18.69
C GLU A 27 2.71 -12.84 -19.26
N ALA A 28 1.39 -12.73 -19.10
CA ALA A 28 0.44 -13.75 -19.56
C ALA A 28 0.61 -14.13 -21.05
N PRO A 29 0.80 -13.18 -21.99
CA PRO A 29 1.00 -13.53 -23.40
C PRO A 29 2.25 -14.37 -23.66
N ALA A 30 3.32 -14.14 -22.90
CA ALA A 30 4.56 -14.94 -23.02
C ALA A 30 4.34 -16.38 -22.54
N LEU A 31 3.52 -16.57 -21.52
CA LEU A 31 3.17 -17.89 -21.00
C LEU A 31 2.26 -18.68 -21.97
N GLU A 32 1.36 -18.01 -22.68
CA GLU A 32 0.54 -18.65 -23.70
C GLU A 32 1.39 -19.18 -24.88
N ILE A 33 2.48 -18.50 -25.22
CA ILE A 33 3.44 -18.98 -26.22
C ILE A 33 4.18 -20.23 -25.72
N LEU A 34 4.48 -20.28 -24.41
CA LEU A 34 5.28 -21.36 -23.83
C LEU A 34 4.45 -22.62 -23.52
N PHE A 35 3.25 -22.46 -22.97
CA PHE A 35 2.42 -23.53 -22.45
C PHE A 35 1.18 -23.84 -23.33
N GLY A 36 0.84 -22.97 -24.25
CA GLY A 36 -0.33 -23.11 -25.10
C GLY A 36 -1.48 -22.18 -24.67
N LYS A 37 -2.65 -22.41 -25.28
CA LYS A 37 -3.81 -21.54 -25.07
C LYS A 37 -4.34 -21.62 -23.65
N LYS A 38 -4.82 -20.48 -23.13
CA LYS A 38 -5.52 -20.41 -21.85
C LYS A 38 -6.74 -21.30 -21.88
N ALA A 39 -6.91 -22.16 -20.85
CA ALA A 39 -8.11 -22.96 -20.68
C ALA A 39 -9.33 -22.06 -20.40
N GLU A 40 -10.51 -22.47 -20.84
CA GLU A 40 -11.75 -21.71 -20.61
C GLU A 40 -12.20 -21.77 -19.14
N GLU A 41 -11.71 -22.73 -18.36
CA GLU A 41 -12.01 -22.89 -16.96
C GLU A 41 -11.25 -21.83 -16.14
N ASP A 42 -12.02 -20.97 -15.46
CA ASP A 42 -11.46 -19.97 -14.55
C ASP A 42 -11.19 -20.58 -13.16
N TRP A 43 -10.00 -21.07 -12.96
CA TRP A 43 -9.52 -21.65 -11.70
C TRP A 43 -9.41 -20.61 -10.54
N ASN A 44 -9.62 -19.33 -10.82
CA ASN A 44 -9.74 -18.28 -9.80
C ASN A 44 -11.17 -18.12 -9.26
N ASN A 45 -12.13 -18.88 -9.79
CA ASN A 45 -13.51 -18.80 -9.35
C ASN A 45 -13.59 -19.29 -7.90
N LYS A 46 -14.16 -18.46 -7.00
CA LYS A 46 -14.33 -18.78 -5.57
C LYS A 46 -15.21 -20.00 -5.31
N GLU A 47 -15.91 -20.49 -6.33
CA GLU A 47 -16.80 -21.65 -6.29
C GLU A 47 -16.06 -22.98 -6.48
N ILE A 48 -14.78 -22.98 -6.89
CA ILE A 48 -14.00 -24.21 -6.97
C ILE A 48 -13.54 -24.58 -5.56
N ASP A 49 -14.17 -25.57 -4.98
CA ASP A 49 -13.71 -26.20 -3.75
C ASP A 49 -12.50 -27.08 -4.07
N TRP A 50 -11.31 -26.53 -3.88
CA TRP A 50 -10.03 -27.22 -4.07
C TRP A 50 -9.88 -28.47 -3.20
N ASN A 51 -10.65 -28.56 -2.10
CA ASN A 51 -10.65 -29.73 -1.22
C ASN A 51 -11.59 -30.83 -1.74
N ALA A 52 -12.53 -30.52 -2.62
CA ALA A 52 -13.42 -31.50 -3.26
C ALA A 52 -12.76 -32.21 -4.45
N ILE A 53 -11.70 -31.63 -5.03
CA ILE A 53 -10.89 -32.32 -6.02
C ILE A 53 -10.04 -33.33 -5.22
N ASP A 54 -10.13 -34.62 -5.56
CA ASP A 54 -9.36 -35.71 -4.93
C ASP A 54 -7.85 -35.53 -5.22
N SER A 55 -7.30 -34.42 -4.70
CA SER A 55 -5.95 -33.98 -4.91
C SER A 55 -5.14 -34.13 -3.62
N LYS A 56 -3.94 -34.67 -3.72
CA LYS A 56 -2.96 -34.71 -2.62
C LYS A 56 -2.46 -33.31 -2.22
N VAL A 57 -3.03 -32.26 -2.82
CA VAL A 57 -2.58 -30.87 -2.75
C VAL A 57 -3.64 -30.04 -2.03
N GLU A 58 -3.27 -29.40 -0.95
CA GLU A 58 -4.11 -28.49 -0.19
C GLU A 58 -3.60 -27.05 -0.35
N SER A 59 -4.53 -26.10 -0.26
CA SER A 59 -4.21 -24.67 -0.17
C SER A 59 -4.51 -24.16 1.24
N ARG A 60 -3.53 -23.52 1.89
CA ARG A 60 -3.71 -22.91 3.21
C ARG A 60 -3.23 -21.47 3.21
N VAL A 61 -3.90 -20.62 3.99
CA VAL A 61 -3.45 -19.27 4.27
C VAL A 61 -2.74 -19.26 5.62
N ILE A 62 -1.44 -19.00 5.61
CA ILE A 62 -0.61 -18.95 6.81
C ILE A 62 -0.09 -17.54 7.04
N VAL A 63 -0.17 -17.09 8.28
CA VAL A 63 0.27 -15.74 8.68
C VAL A 63 1.68 -15.78 9.26
N ILE A 64 2.56 -14.89 8.81
CA ILE A 64 3.91 -14.79 9.35
C ILE A 64 3.86 -14.11 10.71
N THR A 65 4.11 -14.88 11.78
CA THR A 65 4.13 -14.37 13.14
C THR A 65 5.48 -14.60 13.85
N ARG A 66 6.50 -15.08 13.11
CA ARG A 66 7.85 -15.18 13.64
C ARG A 66 8.70 -13.96 13.27
N PRO A 67 9.15 -13.14 14.26
CA PRO A 67 9.94 -11.93 13.98
C PRO A 67 11.24 -12.22 13.23
N LYS A 68 11.82 -13.39 13.42
CA LYS A 68 13.06 -13.83 12.74
C LYS A 68 12.93 -13.95 11.21
N LEU A 69 11.70 -14.06 10.69
CA LEU A 69 11.43 -14.13 9.25
C LEU A 69 11.25 -12.75 8.62
N ASN A 70 11.07 -11.72 9.44
CA ASN A 70 10.93 -10.35 8.95
C ASN A 70 12.18 -9.91 8.17
N GLY A 71 12.00 -9.45 6.94
CA GLY A 71 13.09 -9.06 6.05
C GLY A 71 13.80 -10.19 5.30
N LYS A 72 13.54 -11.47 5.62
CA LYS A 72 14.10 -12.59 4.85
C LYS A 72 13.42 -12.71 3.49
N GLN A 73 14.19 -13.16 2.50
CA GLN A 73 13.66 -13.43 1.18
C GLN A 73 12.76 -14.67 1.21
N LEU A 74 11.69 -14.59 0.42
CA LEU A 74 10.85 -15.74 0.16
C LEU A 74 11.67 -16.79 -0.59
N ARG A 75 11.76 -17.98 -0.02
CA ARG A 75 12.38 -19.14 -0.65
C ARG A 75 11.37 -20.27 -0.68
N SER A 76 11.24 -20.92 -1.82
CA SER A 76 10.42 -22.14 -1.91
C SER A 76 10.93 -23.18 -0.94
N ALA A 77 10.05 -23.67 -0.07
CA ALA A 77 10.33 -24.82 0.76
C ALA A 77 10.01 -26.10 -0.02
N TYR A 78 10.72 -27.18 0.24
CA TYR A 78 10.51 -28.45 -0.43
C TYR A 78 9.06 -28.92 -0.29
N GLY A 79 8.37 -29.10 -1.40
CA GLY A 79 6.99 -29.59 -1.44
C GLY A 79 5.90 -28.54 -1.18
N VAL A 80 6.27 -27.26 -1.05
CA VAL A 80 5.34 -26.15 -0.82
C VAL A 80 5.64 -25.02 -1.80
N ASN A 81 4.59 -24.53 -2.45
CA ASN A 81 4.66 -23.34 -3.32
C ASN A 81 3.86 -22.20 -2.71
N VAL A 82 4.42 -21.00 -2.73
CA VAL A 82 3.71 -19.78 -2.31
C VAL A 82 3.14 -19.13 -3.56
N SER A 83 1.81 -19.08 -3.67
CA SER A 83 1.12 -18.51 -4.82
C SER A 83 0.93 -17.01 -4.69
N ARG A 84 0.65 -16.53 -3.48
CA ARG A 84 0.29 -15.14 -3.23
C ARG A 84 0.72 -14.71 -1.83
N VAL A 85 1.10 -13.44 -1.70
CA VAL A 85 1.36 -12.78 -0.42
C VAL A 85 0.39 -11.61 -0.29
N ILE A 86 -0.37 -11.58 0.81
CA ILE A 86 -1.27 -10.48 1.14
C ILE A 86 -0.62 -9.68 2.26
N ARG A 87 -0.30 -8.43 1.98
CA ARG A 87 0.29 -7.47 2.92
C ARG A 87 -0.65 -6.30 3.12
N GLY A 88 -1.28 -6.21 4.30
CA GLY A 88 -2.38 -5.28 4.51
C GLY A 88 -3.52 -5.58 3.52
N ASP A 89 -3.83 -4.62 2.66
CA ASP A 89 -4.87 -4.75 1.63
C ASP A 89 -4.31 -5.09 0.24
N MET A 90 -2.98 -5.17 0.09
CA MET A 90 -2.35 -5.41 -1.20
C MET A 90 -2.06 -6.89 -1.42
N SER A 91 -2.45 -7.38 -2.60
CA SER A 91 -2.07 -8.71 -3.08
C SER A 91 -0.79 -8.60 -3.90
N ILE A 92 0.26 -9.27 -3.48
CA ILE A 92 1.60 -9.22 -4.07
C ILE A 92 1.92 -10.60 -4.64
N LEU A 93 2.47 -10.62 -5.85
CA LEU A 93 2.96 -11.86 -6.44
C LEU A 93 4.14 -12.39 -5.64
N ALA A 94 4.14 -13.69 -5.37
CA ALA A 94 5.19 -14.36 -4.61
C ALA A 94 6.43 -14.60 -5.49
N THR A 95 7.33 -13.61 -5.55
CA THR A 95 8.60 -13.73 -6.27
C THR A 95 9.74 -14.10 -5.32
N ASN A 96 10.79 -14.76 -5.83
CA ASN A 96 11.95 -15.18 -5.03
C ASN A 96 12.70 -14.00 -4.39
N ASN A 97 12.55 -12.79 -4.93
CA ASN A 97 13.16 -11.58 -4.40
C ASN A 97 12.30 -10.87 -3.36
N LEU A 98 11.05 -11.33 -3.17
CA LEU A 98 10.14 -10.73 -2.20
C LEU A 98 10.68 -10.93 -0.77
N ARG A 99 10.76 -9.85 -0.02
CA ARG A 99 11.09 -9.89 1.40
C ARG A 99 9.83 -10.03 2.22
N LEU A 100 9.79 -11.07 3.02
CA LEU A 100 8.70 -11.34 3.94
C LEU A 100 8.65 -10.26 5.03
N GLN A 101 7.45 -9.91 5.45
CA GLN A 101 7.22 -9.02 6.58
C GLN A 101 6.35 -9.71 7.63
N TYR A 102 6.54 -9.32 8.87
CA TYR A 102 5.71 -9.77 9.97
C TYR A 102 4.26 -9.34 9.70
N GLY A 103 3.31 -10.26 9.81
CA GLY A 103 1.91 -10.02 9.47
C GLY A 103 1.52 -10.32 8.02
N ASP A 104 2.48 -10.65 7.13
CA ASP A 104 2.15 -11.11 5.78
C ASP A 104 1.30 -12.39 5.85
N ARG A 105 0.26 -12.47 5.04
CA ARG A 105 -0.54 -13.67 4.83
C ARG A 105 -0.09 -14.34 3.55
N LEU A 106 0.44 -15.55 3.69
CA LEU A 106 0.91 -16.36 2.56
C LEU A 106 -0.17 -17.34 2.17
N THR A 107 -0.59 -17.33 0.91
CA THR A 107 -1.36 -18.43 0.34
C THR A 107 -0.37 -19.47 -0.16
N ILE A 108 -0.29 -20.60 0.54
CA ILE A 108 0.64 -21.68 0.23
C ILE A 108 -0.11 -22.92 -0.23
N VAL A 109 0.46 -23.59 -1.21
CA VAL A 109 -0.11 -24.79 -1.83
C VAL A 109 0.91 -25.91 -1.74
N GLY A 110 0.49 -27.07 -1.27
CA GLY A 110 1.40 -28.21 -1.08
C GLY A 110 0.69 -29.44 -0.57
N GLU A 111 1.44 -30.54 -0.43
CA GLU A 111 0.96 -31.74 0.23
C GLU A 111 0.68 -31.44 1.72
N ALA A 112 -0.38 -32.03 2.30
CA ALA A 112 -0.80 -31.80 3.69
C ALA A 112 0.35 -31.92 4.68
N LYS A 113 1.17 -32.97 4.57
CA LYS A 113 2.36 -33.18 5.41
C LYS A 113 3.42 -32.09 5.28
N ALA A 114 3.61 -31.56 4.06
CA ALA A 114 4.56 -30.50 3.81
C ALA A 114 4.06 -29.17 4.41
N LEU A 115 2.77 -28.90 4.31
CA LEU A 115 2.12 -27.75 4.93
C LEU A 115 2.20 -27.81 6.46
N ASP A 116 1.92 -28.96 7.07
CA ASP A 116 2.04 -29.16 8.51
C ASP A 116 3.46 -28.92 9.04
N ASN A 117 4.48 -29.22 8.25
CA ASN A 117 5.88 -28.96 8.60
C ASN A 117 6.27 -27.48 8.48
N VAL A 118 5.69 -26.76 7.49
CA VAL A 118 6.02 -25.35 7.21
C VAL A 118 5.27 -24.40 8.14
N GLU A 119 4.04 -24.74 8.52
CA GLU A 119 3.20 -23.90 9.38
C GLU A 119 3.86 -23.50 10.71
N PRO A 120 4.45 -24.42 11.52
CA PRO A 120 5.14 -24.05 12.75
C PRO A 120 6.37 -23.16 12.51
N PHE A 121 7.01 -23.30 11.33
CA PHE A 121 8.17 -22.51 10.96
C PHE A 121 7.77 -21.06 10.63
N LEU A 122 6.63 -20.85 10.00
CA LEU A 122 6.08 -19.51 9.68
C LEU A 122 5.43 -18.87 10.90
N GLY A 123 4.93 -19.67 11.84
CA GLY A 123 4.39 -19.23 13.11
C GLY A 123 2.87 -19.34 13.24
N ASN A 124 2.10 -18.91 12.26
CA ASN A 124 0.62 -18.93 12.15
C ASN A 124 -0.17 -18.60 13.44
N ALA A 125 0.44 -17.85 14.37
CA ALA A 125 -0.20 -17.41 15.60
C ALA A 125 -0.95 -16.10 15.38
N ALA A 126 -2.10 -16.14 14.70
CA ALA A 126 -2.88 -14.95 14.34
C ALA A 126 -3.18 -14.06 15.57
N ARG A 127 -3.41 -14.63 16.74
CA ARG A 127 -3.60 -13.89 17.99
C ARG A 127 -2.42 -12.98 18.38
N SER A 128 -1.20 -13.30 17.99
CA SER A 128 -0.04 -12.45 18.28
C SER A 128 -0.02 -11.16 17.45
N LEU A 129 -0.90 -11.06 16.46
CA LEU A 129 -1.08 -9.90 15.60
C LEU A 129 -2.16 -8.93 16.10
N ASP A 130 -2.93 -9.31 17.13
CA ASP A 130 -4.04 -8.50 17.63
C ASP A 130 -3.55 -7.25 18.37
N GLU A 131 -2.33 -7.27 18.90
CA GLU A 131 -1.75 -6.14 19.60
C GLU A 131 -0.85 -5.30 18.66
N PRO A 132 -1.24 -4.02 18.40
CA PRO A 132 -0.41 -3.13 17.60
C PRO A 132 0.84 -2.71 18.36
N ASN A 133 1.98 -2.65 17.66
CA ASN A 133 3.22 -2.15 18.25
C ASN A 133 3.21 -0.61 18.32
N LEU A 134 2.54 -0.07 19.34
CA LEU A 134 2.44 1.38 19.57
C LEU A 134 3.82 2.02 19.80
N GLY A 135 4.76 1.29 20.42
CA GLY A 135 6.11 1.78 20.67
C GLY A 135 6.84 2.13 19.36
N ALA A 136 6.73 1.29 18.34
CA ALA A 136 7.33 1.55 17.04
C ALA A 136 6.71 2.80 16.36
N ILE A 137 5.40 2.99 16.50
CA ILE A 137 4.69 4.14 15.94
C ILE A 137 5.16 5.44 16.60
N TYR A 138 5.17 5.48 17.93
CA TYR A 138 5.60 6.67 18.66
C TYR A 138 7.07 6.99 18.45
N LEU A 139 7.94 5.99 18.44
CA LEU A 139 9.36 6.18 18.12
C LEU A 139 9.54 6.76 16.72
N GLY A 140 8.81 6.24 15.74
CA GLY A 140 8.81 6.77 14.37
C GLY A 140 8.34 8.22 14.30
N LEU A 141 7.29 8.58 15.04
CA LEU A 141 6.81 9.95 15.14
C LEU A 141 7.84 10.88 15.76
N VAL A 142 8.45 10.50 16.89
CA VAL A 142 9.49 11.31 17.55
C VAL A 142 10.69 11.53 16.63
N LEU A 143 11.19 10.46 16.01
CA LEU A 143 12.29 10.57 15.04
C LEU A 143 11.92 11.46 13.85
N GLY A 144 10.68 11.35 13.39
CA GLY A 144 10.16 12.19 12.33
C GLY A 144 10.10 13.67 12.71
N LEU A 145 9.61 13.99 13.90
CA LEU A 145 9.57 15.36 14.39
C LEU A 145 10.98 15.94 14.55
N VAL A 146 11.92 15.16 15.09
CA VAL A 146 13.31 15.56 15.20
C VAL A 146 13.90 15.84 13.81
N LEU A 147 13.71 14.94 12.85
CA LEU A 147 14.16 15.15 11.47
C LEU A 147 13.52 16.38 10.82
N GLY A 148 12.21 16.58 11.06
CA GLY A 148 11.48 17.73 10.54
C GLY A 148 11.94 19.08 11.10
N ALA A 149 12.46 19.08 12.33
CA ALA A 149 12.98 20.27 12.99
C ALA A 149 14.41 20.62 12.58
N VAL A 150 15.16 19.70 11.94
CA VAL A 150 16.54 19.95 11.51
C VAL A 150 16.57 21.02 10.40
N PRO A 151 17.26 22.17 10.64
CA PRO A 151 17.43 23.18 9.61
C PRO A 151 18.42 22.71 8.55
N LEU A 152 18.00 22.65 7.30
CA LEU A 152 18.84 22.33 6.15
C LEU A 152 19.36 23.62 5.55
N SER A 153 20.68 23.86 5.62
CA SER A 153 21.32 25.01 4.98
C SER A 153 21.57 24.65 3.51
N ILE A 154 20.81 25.26 2.61
CA ILE A 154 20.99 25.09 1.17
C ILE A 154 21.92 26.22 0.67
N PRO A 155 23.04 25.91 -0.02
CA PRO A 155 23.89 26.94 -0.58
C PRO A 155 23.13 27.89 -1.50
N GLY A 156 23.19 29.20 -1.23
CA GLY A 156 22.48 30.23 -2.00
C GLY A 156 21.15 30.69 -1.41
N ILE A 157 20.69 30.10 -0.31
CA ILE A 157 19.49 30.52 0.41
C ILE A 157 19.88 31.01 1.79
N SER A 158 19.56 32.27 2.10
CA SER A 158 19.94 32.92 3.36
C SER A 158 19.16 32.42 4.59
N ILE A 159 18.05 31.74 4.38
CA ILE A 159 17.17 31.23 5.45
C ILE A 159 17.25 29.69 5.44
N PRO A 160 17.51 29.05 6.60
CA PRO A 160 17.54 27.59 6.67
C PRO A 160 16.13 27.01 6.41
N VAL A 161 16.04 26.05 5.50
CA VAL A 161 14.80 25.35 5.12
C VAL A 161 14.68 24.10 5.99
N SER A 162 13.56 23.91 6.68
CA SER A 162 13.28 22.68 7.43
C SER A 162 12.15 21.88 6.74
N MET A 163 12.14 20.55 6.90
CA MET A 163 11.06 19.72 6.36
C MET A 163 9.73 19.97 7.10
N GLY A 164 9.80 20.61 8.26
CA GLY A 164 8.63 20.90 9.08
C GLY A 164 8.05 19.68 9.81
N ILE A 165 7.08 19.95 10.65
CA ILE A 165 6.39 18.97 11.53
C ILE A 165 5.70 17.87 10.71
N ALA A 166 5.21 18.19 9.52
CA ALA A 166 4.52 17.22 8.67
C ALA A 166 5.48 16.42 7.78
N GLY A 167 6.52 17.05 7.24
CA GLY A 167 7.44 16.40 6.29
C GLY A 167 8.34 15.36 6.94
N GLY A 168 8.87 15.66 8.12
CA GLY A 168 9.78 14.76 8.83
C GLY A 168 9.18 13.37 9.12
N PRO A 169 8.01 13.28 9.76
CA PRO A 169 7.36 11.98 10.01
C PRO A 169 7.04 11.17 8.75
N ILE A 170 6.67 11.84 7.66
CA ILE A 170 6.43 11.17 6.38
C ILE A 170 7.70 10.52 5.86
N VAL A 171 8.82 11.26 5.84
CA VAL A 171 10.12 10.76 5.37
C VAL A 171 10.59 9.59 6.24
N VAL A 172 10.54 9.73 7.56
CA VAL A 172 10.92 8.65 8.49
C VAL A 172 10.02 7.44 8.29
N GLY A 173 8.70 7.63 8.15
CA GLY A 173 7.75 6.54 7.89
C GLY A 173 8.08 5.78 6.60
N ILE A 174 8.40 6.49 5.52
CA ILE A 174 8.81 5.87 4.24
C ILE A 174 10.13 5.09 4.42
N LEU A 175 11.12 5.68 5.07
CA LEU A 175 12.42 5.03 5.28
C LEU A 175 12.29 3.78 6.16
N VAL A 176 11.55 3.87 7.26
CA VAL A 176 11.30 2.73 8.16
C VAL A 176 10.46 1.66 7.45
N GLY A 177 9.47 2.02 6.66
CA GLY A 177 8.68 1.08 5.86
C GLY A 177 9.52 0.36 4.81
N ALA A 178 10.40 1.07 4.11
CA ALA A 178 11.23 0.51 3.04
C ALA A 178 12.42 -0.30 3.57
N PHE A 179 13.09 0.19 4.60
CA PHE A 179 14.34 -0.38 5.11
C PHE A 179 14.19 -1.16 6.41
N GLY A 180 13.17 -0.86 7.22
CA GLY A 180 12.93 -1.51 8.51
C GLY A 180 12.96 -3.05 8.45
N PRO A 181 12.31 -3.72 7.48
CA PRO A 181 12.39 -5.15 7.35
C PRO A 181 13.82 -5.69 7.14
N ARG A 182 14.72 -4.91 6.52
CA ARG A 182 16.14 -5.29 6.33
C ARG A 182 16.90 -5.32 7.65
N PHE A 183 16.50 -4.46 8.59
CA PHE A 183 17.08 -4.37 9.94
C PHE A 183 16.31 -5.20 10.97
N HIS A 184 15.40 -6.07 10.51
CA HIS A 184 14.53 -6.89 11.37
C HIS A 184 13.62 -6.08 12.31
N LEU A 185 13.36 -4.81 12.00
CA LEU A 185 12.44 -3.98 12.76
C LEU A 185 11.00 -4.42 12.46
N VAL A 186 10.30 -4.83 13.49
CA VAL A 186 8.88 -5.19 13.40
C VAL A 186 8.05 -3.94 13.61
N THR A 187 7.53 -3.40 12.50
CA THR A 187 6.66 -2.20 12.47
C THR A 187 5.20 -2.55 12.22
N TYR A 188 4.84 -3.80 12.46
CA TYR A 188 3.50 -4.30 12.19
C TYR A 188 2.47 -3.59 13.07
N THR A 189 1.38 -3.16 12.44
CA THR A 189 0.18 -2.63 13.08
C THR A 189 -1.03 -3.31 12.45
N THR A 190 -2.01 -3.69 13.26
CA THR A 190 -3.26 -4.24 12.72
C THR A 190 -3.95 -3.19 11.85
N GLN A 191 -4.63 -3.63 10.80
CA GLN A 191 -5.37 -2.73 9.92
C GLN A 191 -6.42 -1.92 10.70
N SER A 192 -7.13 -2.56 11.62
CA SER A 192 -8.12 -1.90 12.46
C SER A 192 -7.51 -0.80 13.34
N ALA A 193 -6.34 -1.06 13.96
CA ALA A 193 -5.64 -0.04 14.75
C ALA A 193 -5.13 1.11 13.86
N ASN A 194 -4.60 0.81 12.67
CA ASN A 194 -4.16 1.83 11.72
C ASN A 194 -5.31 2.73 11.27
N LEU A 195 -6.46 2.15 10.92
CA LEU A 195 -7.66 2.90 10.56
C LEU A 195 -8.19 3.76 11.71
N MET A 196 -8.16 3.21 12.93
CA MET A 196 -8.57 3.95 14.14
C MET A 196 -7.65 5.15 14.41
N LEU A 197 -6.33 4.94 14.39
CA LEU A 197 -5.35 6.01 14.59
C LEU A 197 -5.47 7.10 13.52
N ARG A 198 -5.68 6.69 12.26
CA ARG A 198 -5.90 7.63 11.16
C ARG A 198 -7.16 8.47 11.35
N LYS A 199 -8.29 7.84 11.70
CA LYS A 199 -9.55 8.56 11.97
C LYS A 199 -9.42 9.49 13.16
N LEU A 200 -8.81 9.04 14.25
CA LEU A 200 -8.58 9.85 15.44
C LEU A 200 -7.69 11.06 15.11
N GLY A 201 -6.54 10.82 14.46
CA GLY A 201 -5.62 11.89 14.09
C GLY A 201 -6.26 12.92 13.16
N LEU A 202 -7.04 12.46 12.17
CA LEU A 202 -7.77 13.37 11.27
C LEU A 202 -8.83 14.18 12.02
N SER A 203 -9.60 13.55 12.91
CA SER A 203 -10.64 14.26 13.69
C SER A 203 -10.04 15.30 14.61
N MET A 204 -8.94 14.97 15.29
CA MET A 204 -8.22 15.93 16.15
C MET A 204 -7.64 17.09 15.34
N TYR A 205 -7.02 16.79 14.19
CA TYR A 205 -6.48 17.82 13.31
C TYR A 205 -7.57 18.79 12.82
N LEU A 206 -8.71 18.26 12.34
CA LEU A 206 -9.83 19.09 11.90
C LEU A 206 -10.46 19.89 13.05
N ALA A 207 -10.55 19.31 14.24
CA ALA A 207 -11.04 20.02 15.41
C ALA A 207 -10.12 21.19 15.80
N CYS A 208 -8.81 20.98 15.83
CA CYS A 208 -7.84 22.04 16.10
C CYS A 208 -7.90 23.15 15.05
N LEU A 209 -7.98 22.80 13.75
CA LEU A 209 -8.16 23.77 12.68
C LEU A 209 -9.46 24.57 12.84
N GLY A 210 -10.56 23.88 13.16
CA GLY A 210 -11.84 24.54 13.37
C GLY A 210 -11.84 25.52 14.56
N LEU A 211 -11.18 25.14 15.64
CA LEU A 211 -11.02 26.02 16.81
C LEU A 211 -10.13 27.23 16.51
N GLU A 212 -9.02 27.03 15.80
CA GLU A 212 -8.10 28.10 15.44
C GLU A 212 -8.73 29.09 14.46
N SER A 213 -9.38 28.57 13.41
CA SER A 213 -9.96 29.41 12.35
C SER A 213 -11.35 29.95 12.68
N GLY A 214 -12.11 29.28 13.56
CA GLY A 214 -13.53 29.54 13.81
C GLY A 214 -13.80 30.92 14.41
N GLY A 215 -12.91 31.39 15.30
CA GLY A 215 -13.07 32.65 16.01
C GLY A 215 -13.12 33.89 15.09
N GLN A 216 -12.44 33.86 13.96
CA GLN A 216 -12.36 34.99 13.01
C GLN A 216 -13.04 34.68 11.67
N PHE A 217 -13.65 33.53 11.53
CA PHE A 217 -14.20 33.05 10.26
C PHE A 217 -15.25 33.97 9.68
N PHE A 218 -16.28 34.30 10.48
CA PHE A 218 -17.38 35.16 10.04
C PHE A 218 -16.92 36.59 9.75
N ASP A 219 -16.08 37.14 10.58
CA ASP A 219 -15.53 38.49 10.40
C ASP A 219 -14.68 38.60 9.14
N THR A 220 -13.95 37.52 8.80
CA THR A 220 -13.09 37.47 7.63
C THR A 220 -13.91 37.29 6.35
N ILE A 221 -14.93 36.44 6.32
CA ILE A 221 -15.78 36.20 5.14
C ILE A 221 -16.66 37.41 4.83
N MET A 222 -17.14 38.12 5.86
CA MET A 222 -18.01 39.30 5.65
C MET A 222 -17.26 40.50 5.09
N ARG A 223 -15.93 40.48 5.04
CA ARG A 223 -15.14 41.48 4.37
C ARG A 223 -15.18 41.28 2.84
N PRO A 224 -15.16 42.39 2.02
CA PRO A 224 -15.11 42.25 0.58
C PRO A 224 -13.97 41.36 0.06
N GLU A 225 -12.83 41.42 0.72
CA GLU A 225 -11.64 40.59 0.45
C GLU A 225 -11.85 39.10 0.77
N GLY A 226 -12.68 38.79 1.77
CA GLY A 226 -12.97 37.42 2.16
C GLY A 226 -13.71 36.64 1.07
N LEU A 227 -14.65 37.28 0.39
CA LEU A 227 -15.36 36.66 -0.73
C LEU A 227 -14.42 36.35 -1.91
N LEU A 228 -13.47 37.25 -2.16
CA LEU A 228 -12.42 37.04 -3.19
C LEU A 228 -11.54 35.86 -2.80
N TRP A 229 -11.16 35.72 -1.52
CA TRP A 229 -10.34 34.57 -1.04
C TRP A 229 -11.08 33.23 -1.17
N VAL A 230 -12.39 33.23 -0.87
CA VAL A 230 -13.23 32.04 -1.09
C VAL A 230 -13.26 31.65 -2.58
N GLY A 231 -13.45 32.64 -3.46
CA GLY A 231 -13.42 32.42 -4.90
C GLY A 231 -12.08 31.91 -5.41
N LEU A 232 -10.97 32.52 -4.97
CA LEU A 232 -9.62 32.07 -5.31
C LEU A 232 -9.34 30.66 -4.75
N GLY A 233 -9.75 30.36 -3.52
CA GLY A 233 -9.61 29.04 -2.92
C GLY A 233 -10.37 27.97 -3.71
N PHE A 234 -11.58 28.30 -4.17
CA PHE A 234 -12.36 27.41 -5.03
C PHE A 234 -11.64 27.14 -6.36
N VAL A 235 -11.15 28.18 -7.04
CA VAL A 235 -10.40 28.03 -8.29
C VAL A 235 -9.14 27.20 -8.10
N LEU A 236 -8.34 27.51 -7.06
CA LEU A 236 -7.10 26.77 -6.74
C LEU A 236 -7.33 25.30 -6.40
N THR A 237 -8.49 24.97 -5.87
CA THR A 237 -8.82 23.58 -5.52
C THR A 237 -9.38 22.82 -6.71
N VAL A 238 -10.34 23.42 -7.43
CA VAL A 238 -11.11 22.71 -8.46
C VAL A 238 -10.37 22.64 -9.79
N VAL A 239 -9.76 23.75 -10.23
CA VAL A 239 -9.13 23.82 -11.55
C VAL A 239 -7.99 22.82 -11.73
N PRO A 240 -7.01 22.70 -10.83
CA PRO A 240 -5.94 21.73 -10.99
C PRO A 240 -6.44 20.28 -11.05
N VAL A 241 -7.45 19.94 -10.23
CA VAL A 241 -8.03 18.59 -10.20
C VAL A 241 -8.73 18.28 -11.53
N LEU A 242 -9.52 19.21 -12.05
CA LEU A 242 -10.19 19.03 -13.33
C LEU A 242 -9.18 18.93 -14.49
N VAL A 243 -8.18 19.81 -14.52
CA VAL A 243 -7.16 19.81 -15.58
C VAL A 243 -6.37 18.50 -15.56
N VAL A 244 -5.84 18.11 -14.42
CA VAL A 244 -5.07 16.85 -14.31
C VAL A 244 -5.94 15.64 -14.58
N GLY A 245 -7.18 15.62 -14.07
CA GLY A 245 -8.13 14.55 -14.31
C GLY A 245 -8.48 14.39 -15.79
N LEU A 246 -8.76 15.48 -16.49
CA LEU A 246 -9.07 15.47 -17.92
C LEU A 246 -7.87 15.03 -18.76
N ILE A 247 -6.66 15.50 -18.44
CA ILE A 247 -5.43 15.08 -19.13
C ILE A 247 -5.21 13.58 -18.92
N ALA A 248 -5.36 13.09 -17.69
CA ALA A 248 -5.19 11.68 -17.37
C ALA A 248 -6.22 10.80 -18.09
N LEU A 249 -7.48 11.20 -18.13
CA LEU A 249 -8.53 10.50 -18.86
C LEU A 249 -8.27 10.49 -20.37
N HIS A 250 -7.82 11.61 -20.92
CA HIS A 250 -7.53 11.71 -22.36
C HIS A 250 -6.32 10.86 -22.78
N SER A 251 -5.35 10.68 -21.90
CA SER A 251 -4.13 9.91 -22.19
C SER A 251 -4.39 8.41 -22.43
N LYS A 252 -5.52 7.86 -21.96
CA LYS A 252 -5.92 6.43 -22.04
C LYS A 252 -4.86 5.45 -21.56
N LYS A 253 -3.87 5.91 -20.80
CA LYS A 253 -2.78 5.07 -20.27
C LYS A 253 -3.15 4.39 -18.96
N TYR A 254 -4.08 4.97 -18.22
CA TYR A 254 -4.47 4.52 -16.89
C TYR A 254 -5.96 4.19 -16.88
N ASP A 255 -6.32 3.16 -16.12
CA ASP A 255 -7.70 2.85 -15.82
C ASP A 255 -8.35 3.91 -14.92
N TYR A 256 -9.66 3.96 -14.90
CA TYR A 256 -10.40 4.96 -14.13
C TYR A 256 -10.11 4.90 -12.62
N GLY A 257 -9.95 3.68 -12.06
CA GLY A 257 -9.60 3.49 -10.65
C GLY A 257 -8.23 4.09 -10.31
N THR A 258 -7.23 3.87 -11.15
CA THR A 258 -5.88 4.46 -11.03
C THR A 258 -5.95 5.98 -11.06
N ILE A 259 -6.70 6.57 -12.00
CA ILE A 259 -6.86 8.03 -12.10
C ILE A 259 -7.50 8.61 -10.84
N CYS A 260 -8.57 8.00 -10.34
CA CYS A 260 -9.20 8.42 -9.09
C CYS A 260 -8.22 8.36 -7.92
N GLY A 261 -7.42 7.30 -7.81
CA GLY A 261 -6.39 7.17 -6.77
C GLY A 261 -5.30 8.24 -6.87
N ILE A 262 -4.82 8.55 -8.07
CA ILE A 262 -3.85 9.63 -8.32
C ILE A 262 -4.43 10.98 -7.89
N LEU A 263 -5.66 11.30 -8.28
CA LEU A 263 -6.32 12.55 -7.91
C LEU A 263 -6.53 12.67 -6.39
N CYS A 264 -7.07 11.63 -5.76
CA CYS A 264 -7.25 11.59 -4.31
C CYS A 264 -5.91 11.73 -3.57
N GLY A 265 -4.84 11.09 -4.07
CA GLY A 265 -3.48 11.17 -3.51
C GLY A 265 -2.87 12.56 -3.68
N SER A 266 -3.02 13.17 -4.86
CA SER A 266 -2.53 14.52 -5.15
C SER A 266 -3.22 15.59 -4.30
N MET A 267 -4.49 15.40 -3.99
CA MET A 267 -5.27 16.27 -3.09
C MET A 267 -5.00 16.00 -1.61
N ALA A 268 -4.30 14.91 -1.29
CA ALA A 268 -4.14 14.39 0.07
C ALA A 268 -5.51 14.19 0.78
N ASN A 269 -6.49 13.73 0.03
CA ASN A 269 -7.87 13.58 0.50
C ASN A 269 -8.24 12.10 0.70
N PRO A 270 -8.12 11.59 1.95
CA PRO A 270 -8.47 10.20 2.26
C PRO A 270 -9.97 9.94 2.22
N MET A 271 -10.81 10.97 2.41
CA MET A 271 -12.27 10.81 2.35
C MET A 271 -12.72 10.55 0.91
N ALA A 272 -12.13 11.27 -0.05
CA ALA A 272 -12.38 11.02 -1.47
C ALA A 272 -11.92 9.62 -1.88
N LEU A 273 -10.80 9.12 -1.33
CA LEU A 273 -10.36 7.75 -1.57
C LEU A 273 -11.38 6.72 -1.04
N THR A 274 -11.94 6.94 0.15
CA THR A 274 -12.97 6.04 0.68
C THR A 274 -14.15 5.96 -0.27
N TYR A 275 -14.65 7.11 -0.74
CA TYR A 275 -15.72 7.15 -1.74
C TYR A 275 -15.34 6.43 -3.06
N ALA A 276 -14.10 6.63 -3.54
CA ALA A 276 -13.60 5.96 -4.73
C ALA A 276 -13.61 4.43 -4.57
N ASN A 277 -13.13 3.92 -3.42
CA ASN A 277 -13.11 2.48 -3.14
C ASN A 277 -14.52 1.88 -2.98
N ASP A 278 -15.47 2.65 -2.45
CA ASP A 278 -16.86 2.20 -2.32
C ASP A 278 -17.57 2.15 -3.69
N THR A 279 -17.13 2.98 -4.64
CA THR A 279 -17.77 3.13 -5.96
C THR A 279 -17.12 2.26 -7.03
N ILE A 280 -15.78 2.10 -6.97
CA ILE A 280 -14.97 1.42 -7.98
C ILE A 280 -14.51 0.08 -7.41
N LYS A 281 -14.79 -1.02 -8.11
CA LYS A 281 -14.32 -2.34 -7.71
C LYS A 281 -12.82 -2.50 -7.94
N GLY A 282 -12.12 -3.06 -6.96
CA GLY A 282 -10.70 -3.38 -7.03
C GLY A 282 -9.82 -2.42 -6.23
N ASP A 283 -8.51 -2.71 -6.19
CA ASP A 283 -7.54 -2.03 -5.33
C ASP A 283 -6.74 -0.91 -6.03
N ALA A 284 -7.02 -0.67 -7.33
CA ALA A 284 -6.26 0.26 -8.17
C ALA A 284 -6.24 1.68 -7.59
N ALA A 285 -7.37 2.16 -7.05
CA ALA A 285 -7.46 3.49 -6.44
C ALA A 285 -6.61 3.58 -5.17
N SER A 286 -6.64 2.56 -4.31
CA SER A 286 -5.86 2.52 -3.07
C SER A 286 -4.35 2.44 -3.34
N ILE A 287 -3.93 1.63 -4.30
CA ILE A 287 -2.51 1.46 -4.69
C ILE A 287 -1.97 2.78 -5.24
N SER A 288 -2.70 3.40 -6.15
CA SER A 288 -2.29 4.66 -6.78
C SER A 288 -2.25 5.81 -5.77
N TYR A 289 -3.23 5.86 -4.86
CA TYR A 289 -3.23 6.81 -3.75
C TYR A 289 -2.00 6.65 -2.87
N ALA A 290 -1.70 5.42 -2.43
CA ALA A 290 -0.56 5.13 -1.56
C ALA A 290 0.78 5.50 -2.20
N THR A 291 0.88 5.44 -3.52
CA THR A 291 2.08 5.82 -4.28
C THR A 291 2.23 7.34 -4.37
N VAL A 292 1.14 8.05 -4.65
CA VAL A 292 1.17 9.49 -4.97
C VAL A 292 1.13 10.36 -3.71
N TYR A 293 0.34 9.96 -2.71
CA TYR A 293 0.11 10.75 -1.50
C TYR A 293 1.39 11.18 -0.76
N PRO A 294 2.35 10.28 -0.44
CA PRO A 294 3.54 10.67 0.30
C PRO A 294 4.40 11.68 -0.47
N LEU A 295 4.54 11.46 -1.79
CA LEU A 295 5.31 12.35 -2.65
C LEU A 295 4.67 13.74 -2.74
N CYS A 296 3.35 13.81 -2.93
CA CYS A 296 2.64 15.08 -3.01
C CYS A 296 2.67 15.86 -1.69
N MET A 297 2.57 15.17 -0.55
CA MET A 297 2.70 15.82 0.76
C MET A 297 4.09 16.40 0.97
N PHE A 298 5.13 15.66 0.62
CA PHE A 298 6.51 16.14 0.68
C PHE A 298 6.72 17.36 -0.23
N MET A 299 6.26 17.28 -1.48
CA MET A 299 6.38 18.39 -2.44
C MET A 299 5.62 19.64 -1.99
N ARG A 300 4.44 19.50 -1.37
CA ARG A 300 3.69 20.65 -0.84
C ARG A 300 4.48 21.43 0.22
N VAL A 301 5.14 20.71 1.13
CA VAL A 301 5.96 21.36 2.17
C VAL A 301 7.09 22.14 1.54
N ILE A 302 7.80 21.56 0.58
CA ILE A 302 8.91 22.22 -0.12
C ILE A 302 8.42 23.42 -0.92
N VAL A 303 7.37 23.25 -1.72
CA VAL A 303 6.81 24.33 -2.55
C VAL A 303 6.32 25.49 -1.69
N ALA A 304 5.62 25.21 -0.59
CA ALA A 304 5.19 26.26 0.33
C ALA A 304 6.38 27.06 0.88
N GLN A 305 7.46 26.42 1.26
CA GLN A 305 8.66 27.08 1.74
C GLN A 305 9.35 27.91 0.64
N ILE A 306 9.42 27.37 -0.58
CA ILE A 306 9.99 28.10 -1.74
C ILE A 306 9.17 29.37 -2.03
N VAL A 307 7.82 29.26 -2.03
CA VAL A 307 6.94 30.41 -2.25
C VAL A 307 7.13 31.47 -1.17
N LEU A 308 7.20 31.06 0.11
CA LEU A 308 7.48 32.00 1.20
C LEU A 308 8.82 32.70 1.03
N LEU A 309 9.86 32.00 0.59
CA LEU A 309 11.19 32.57 0.36
C LEU A 309 11.24 33.54 -0.84
N LEU A 310 10.37 33.34 -1.84
CA LEU A 310 10.33 34.22 -3.03
C LEU A 310 9.53 35.48 -2.80
N PHE A 311 8.57 35.48 -1.88
CA PHE A 311 7.63 36.59 -1.67
C PHE A 311 7.76 37.28 -0.30
N LEU A 312 8.56 36.77 0.58
CA LEU A 312 8.97 37.38 1.87
C LEU A 312 10.45 37.77 1.84
#